data_0b31703eb5dc97e43028987aba01bfa0
#
_entry.id   0b31703eb5dc97e43028987aba01bfa0
#
_cell.length_a   1.000
_cell.length_b   1.000
_cell.length_c   1.000
_cell.angle_alpha   90.00
_cell.angle_beta   90.00
_cell.angle_gamma   90.00
#
_symmetry.space_group_name_H-M   'P 1'
#
loop_
_entity.id
_entity.type
_entity.pdbx_description
1 polymer ?
#
loop_
_entity_poly.entity_id
_entity_poly.type
_entity_poly.pdbx_seq_one_letter_code
_entity_poly.pdbx_strand_id
1 'polypeptide(L)'
;MTEENDSDILKRRIYFNLLYDFYSPLLTARQRKIYETLCFSDLTLSEAAEVLGISRQAVHVLARSIMKKLDNLESDLHFARTTQQLESRIKKLEQENESLRGKLLLQEGGN
;
A
#
# COMPACT_ATOMS: atom_id res chain seq x y z
N MET A 1 4.24 27.14 -3.49
CA MET A 1 4.09 25.71 -3.76
C MET A 1 5.39 25.00 -3.45
N THR A 2 5.32 24.07 -2.53
CA THR A 2 6.47 23.21 -2.25
C THR A 2 6.48 22.07 -3.26
N GLU A 3 7.56 21.94 -3.99
CA GLU A 3 7.76 20.77 -4.84
C GLU A 3 8.00 19.56 -3.95
N GLU A 4 7.30 18.47 -4.26
CA GLU A 4 7.54 17.21 -3.59
C GLU A 4 8.91 16.67 -4.01
N ASN A 5 9.73 16.23 -3.07
CA ASN A 5 10.99 15.57 -3.42
C ASN A 5 10.72 14.10 -3.80
N ASP A 6 11.73 13.44 -4.34
CA ASP A 6 11.64 12.05 -4.82
C ASP A 6 11.23 11.09 -3.70
N SER A 7 11.68 11.35 -2.46
CA SER A 7 11.34 10.53 -1.30
C SER A 7 9.84 10.59 -0.97
N ASP A 8 9.24 11.78 -1.07
CA ASP A 8 7.81 11.96 -0.80
C ASP A 8 6.95 11.29 -1.88
N ILE A 9 7.35 11.41 -3.14
CA ILE A 9 6.68 10.75 -4.26
C ILE A 9 6.72 9.23 -4.07
N LEU A 10 7.87 8.68 -3.70
CA LEU A 10 8.02 7.25 -3.46
C LEU A 10 7.14 6.77 -2.31
N LYS A 11 7.10 7.52 -1.20
CA LYS A 11 6.24 7.20 -0.05
C LYS A 11 4.77 7.16 -0.43
N ARG A 12 4.32 8.11 -1.26
CA ARG A 12 2.94 8.14 -1.75
C ARG A 12 2.61 6.93 -2.61
N ARG A 13 3.51 6.52 -3.49
CA ARG A 13 3.32 5.33 -4.32
C ARG A 13 3.23 4.07 -3.48
N ILE A 14 4.11 3.92 -2.50
CA ILE A 14 4.08 2.78 -1.57
C ILE A 14 2.75 2.76 -0.81
N TYR A 15 2.31 3.91 -0.31
CA TYR A 15 1.05 4.04 0.43
C TYR A 15 -0.14 3.62 -0.42
N PHE A 16 -0.28 4.17 -1.63
CA PHE A 16 -1.42 3.85 -2.49
C PHE A 16 -1.38 2.41 -3.00
N ASN A 17 -0.21 1.86 -3.26
CA ASN A 17 -0.09 0.46 -3.63
C ASN A 17 -0.51 -0.47 -2.47
N LEU A 18 -0.17 -0.10 -1.25
CA LEU A 18 -0.63 -0.81 -0.05
C LEU A 18 -2.15 -0.76 0.06
N LEU A 19 -2.75 0.41 -0.11
CA LEU A 19 -4.20 0.55 -0.10
C LEU A 19 -4.86 -0.26 -1.22
N TYR A 20 -4.25 -0.28 -2.39
CA TYR A 20 -4.75 -1.07 -3.51
C TYR A 20 -4.76 -2.56 -3.18
N ASP A 21 -3.72 -3.07 -2.52
CA ASP A 21 -3.67 -4.47 -2.11
C ASP A 21 -4.84 -4.85 -1.19
N PHE A 22 -5.23 -3.95 -0.28
CA PHE A 22 -6.36 -4.20 0.63
C PHE A 22 -7.72 -4.00 -0.04
N TYR A 23 -7.85 -2.97 -0.87
CA TYR A 23 -9.15 -2.47 -1.32
C TYR A 23 -9.47 -2.74 -2.78
N SER A 24 -8.57 -3.38 -3.54
CA SER A 24 -8.83 -3.67 -4.95
C SER A 24 -10.14 -4.43 -5.20
N PRO A 25 -10.57 -5.38 -4.33
CA PRO A 25 -11.87 -6.03 -4.52
C PRO A 25 -13.06 -5.09 -4.45
N LEU A 26 -12.91 -3.92 -3.84
CA LEU A 26 -13.97 -2.91 -3.72
C LEU A 26 -13.96 -1.89 -4.87
N LEU A 27 -12.99 -2.00 -5.75
CA LEU A 27 -12.93 -1.19 -6.97
C LEU A 27 -13.66 -1.90 -8.10
N THR A 28 -14.17 -1.12 -9.07
CA THR A 28 -14.72 -1.71 -10.29
C THR A 28 -13.61 -2.33 -11.13
N ALA A 29 -13.97 -3.23 -12.04
CA ALA A 29 -13.00 -3.83 -12.97
C ALA A 29 -12.29 -2.76 -13.80
N ARG A 30 -13.00 -1.72 -14.23
CA ARG A 30 -12.42 -0.59 -14.97
C ARG A 30 -11.42 0.19 -14.12
N GLN A 31 -11.76 0.47 -12.86
CA GLN A 31 -10.87 1.17 -11.93
C GLN A 31 -9.60 0.36 -11.68
N ARG A 32 -9.70 -0.94 -11.48
CA ARG A 32 -8.53 -1.80 -11.33
C ARG A 32 -7.64 -1.77 -12.56
N LYS A 33 -8.22 -1.88 -13.75
CA LYS A 33 -7.47 -1.83 -15.01
C LYS A 33 -6.71 -0.51 -15.16
N ILE A 34 -7.36 0.60 -14.85
CA ILE A 34 -6.73 1.93 -14.92
C ILE A 34 -5.58 2.01 -13.92
N TYR A 35 -5.80 1.62 -12.68
CA TYR A 35 -4.77 1.69 -11.63
C TYR A 35 -3.57 0.81 -11.98
N GLU A 36 -3.82 -0.43 -12.38
CA GLU A 36 -2.75 -1.37 -12.73
C GLU A 36 -1.94 -0.91 -13.95
N THR A 37 -2.61 -0.37 -14.95
CA THR A 37 -1.94 0.18 -16.13
C THR A 37 -1.03 1.35 -15.78
N LEU A 38 -1.46 2.21 -14.86
CA LEU A 38 -0.67 3.38 -14.45
C LEU A 38 0.43 3.06 -13.46
N CYS A 39 0.18 2.17 -12.52
CA CYS A 39 1.04 1.98 -11.36
C CYS A 39 1.91 0.74 -11.43
N PHE A 40 1.51 -0.29 -12.18
CA PHE A 40 2.22 -1.56 -12.24
C PHE A 40 2.85 -1.86 -13.60
N SER A 41 2.71 -0.96 -14.56
CA SER A 41 3.40 -1.10 -15.85
C SER A 41 4.37 0.06 -16.05
N ASP A 42 5.41 -0.18 -16.85
CA ASP A 42 6.46 0.81 -17.12
C ASP A 42 6.06 1.77 -18.24
N LEU A 43 4.77 2.08 -18.35
CA LEU A 43 4.25 2.97 -19.38
C LEU A 43 4.33 4.42 -18.95
N THR A 44 4.63 5.29 -19.91
CA THR A 44 4.45 6.73 -19.72
C THR A 44 2.95 7.04 -19.65
N LEU A 45 2.62 8.22 -19.16
CA LEU A 45 1.23 8.67 -19.11
C LEU A 45 0.58 8.66 -20.51
N SER A 46 1.31 9.08 -21.53
CA SER A 46 0.83 9.07 -22.93
C SER A 46 0.57 7.67 -23.42
N GLU A 47 1.50 6.74 -23.14
CA GLU A 47 1.36 5.33 -23.51
C GLU A 47 0.18 4.67 -22.78
N ALA A 48 0.02 4.95 -21.49
CA ALA A 48 -1.10 4.46 -20.71
C ALA A 48 -2.45 4.95 -21.25
N ALA A 49 -2.52 6.23 -21.62
CA ALA A 49 -3.72 6.82 -22.22
C ALA A 49 -4.08 6.10 -23.55
N GLU A 50 -3.08 5.83 -24.36
CA GLU A 50 -3.26 5.10 -25.61
C GLU A 50 -3.77 3.69 -25.38
N VAL A 51 -3.17 2.95 -24.47
CA VAL A 51 -3.59 1.59 -24.10
C VAL A 51 -5.03 1.59 -23.57
N LEU A 52 -5.39 2.58 -22.77
CA LEU A 52 -6.73 2.69 -22.20
C LEU A 52 -7.77 3.28 -23.16
N GLY A 53 -7.31 3.84 -24.28
CA GLY A 53 -8.21 4.43 -25.28
C GLY A 53 -8.88 5.72 -24.81
N ILE A 54 -8.23 6.50 -23.95
CA ILE A 54 -8.74 7.76 -23.41
C ILE A 54 -7.66 8.84 -23.48
N SER A 55 -8.04 10.08 -23.26
CA SER A 55 -7.09 11.19 -23.29
C SER A 55 -6.16 11.18 -22.07
N ARG A 56 -5.01 11.82 -22.18
CA ARG A 56 -4.08 11.99 -21.05
C ARG A 56 -4.77 12.69 -19.87
N GLN A 57 -5.56 13.70 -20.16
CA GLN A 57 -6.30 14.42 -19.12
C GLN A 57 -7.32 13.52 -18.43
N ALA A 58 -8.02 12.68 -19.17
CA ALA A 58 -8.97 11.73 -18.62
C ALA A 58 -8.26 10.70 -17.71
N VAL A 59 -7.09 10.20 -18.11
CA VAL A 59 -6.27 9.32 -17.28
C VAL A 59 -5.94 9.99 -15.94
N HIS A 60 -5.52 11.25 -16.00
CA HIS A 60 -5.13 12.00 -14.80
C HIS A 60 -6.33 12.18 -13.84
N VAL A 61 -7.49 12.57 -14.38
CA VAL A 61 -8.71 12.74 -13.59
C VAL A 61 -9.15 11.42 -12.97
N LEU A 62 -9.15 10.33 -13.74
CA LEU A 62 -9.56 9.01 -13.25
C LEU A 62 -8.59 8.47 -12.20
N ALA A 63 -7.29 8.66 -12.39
CA ALA A 63 -6.30 8.25 -11.41
C ALA A 63 -6.51 8.95 -10.07
N ARG A 64 -6.75 10.25 -10.09
CA ARG A 64 -7.02 11.01 -8.86
C ARG A 64 -8.31 10.55 -8.18
N SER A 65 -9.33 10.25 -8.95
CA SER A 65 -10.60 9.73 -8.43
C SER A 65 -10.42 8.38 -7.74
N ILE A 66 -9.63 7.48 -8.34
CA ILE A 66 -9.33 6.17 -7.76
C ILE A 66 -8.54 6.32 -6.46
N MET A 67 -7.52 7.16 -6.45
CA MET A 67 -6.72 7.44 -5.25
C MET A 67 -7.57 8.00 -4.12
N LYS A 68 -8.49 8.92 -4.44
CA LYS A 68 -9.42 9.46 -3.46
C LYS A 68 -10.35 8.39 -2.89
N LYS A 69 -10.82 7.49 -3.74
CA LYS A 69 -11.66 6.37 -3.30
C LYS A 69 -10.88 5.46 -2.35
N LEU A 70 -9.62 5.13 -2.67
CA LEU A 70 -8.77 4.33 -1.80
C LEU A 70 -8.55 5.00 -0.44
N ASP A 71 -8.25 6.30 -0.43
CA ASP A 71 -8.11 7.07 0.80
C ASP A 71 -9.39 7.06 1.64
N ASN A 72 -10.54 7.21 1.02
CA ASN A 72 -11.82 7.20 1.71
C ASN A 72 -12.11 5.83 2.31
N LEU A 73 -11.81 4.76 1.58
CA LEU A 73 -11.97 3.39 2.08
C LEU A 73 -11.09 3.14 3.30
N GLU A 74 -9.84 3.56 3.25
CA GLU A 74 -8.93 3.42 4.40
C GLU A 74 -9.40 4.28 5.58
N SER A 75 -9.86 5.50 5.33
CA SER A 75 -10.41 6.38 6.36
C SER A 75 -11.61 5.77 7.07
N ASP A 76 -12.44 5.03 6.33
CA ASP A 76 -13.64 4.41 6.88
C ASP A 76 -13.37 3.05 7.52
N LEU A 77 -12.50 2.24 6.92
CA LEU A 77 -12.32 0.83 7.29
C LEU A 77 -11.04 0.54 8.08
N HIS A 78 -9.99 1.34 7.90
CA HIS A 78 -8.70 1.22 8.61
C HIS A 78 -8.00 -0.14 8.47
N PHE A 79 -8.22 -0.88 7.39
CA PHE A 79 -7.64 -2.22 7.23
C PHE A 79 -6.10 -2.19 7.17
N ALA A 80 -5.54 -1.25 6.41
CA ALA A 80 -4.09 -1.12 6.31
C ALA A 80 -3.48 -0.72 7.65
N ARG A 81 -4.06 0.28 8.31
CA ARG A 81 -3.61 0.76 9.62
C ARG A 81 -3.68 -0.35 10.66
N THR A 82 -4.80 -1.05 10.73
CA THR A 82 -5.01 -2.13 11.70
C THR A 82 -4.02 -3.27 11.45
N THR A 83 -3.81 -3.65 10.18
CA THR A 83 -2.85 -4.68 9.83
C THR A 83 -1.44 -4.32 10.25
N GLN A 84 -1.01 -3.08 10.00
CA GLN A 84 0.31 -2.61 10.44
C GLN A 84 0.47 -2.65 11.95
N GLN A 85 -0.57 -2.26 12.69
CA GLN A 85 -0.55 -2.32 14.16
C GLN A 85 -0.44 -3.77 14.65
N LEU A 86 -1.18 -4.69 14.05
CA LEU A 86 -1.14 -6.10 14.40
C LEU A 86 0.21 -6.73 14.04
N GLU A 87 0.76 -6.43 12.88
CA GLU A 87 2.08 -6.91 12.48
C GLU A 87 3.17 -6.44 13.43
N SER A 88 3.13 -5.18 13.86
CA SER A 88 4.05 -4.64 14.84
C SER A 88 3.92 -5.34 16.19
N ARG A 89 2.69 -5.63 16.60
CA ARG A 89 2.41 -6.34 17.85
C ARG A 89 2.91 -7.78 17.79
N ILE A 90 2.68 -8.46 16.68
CA ILE A 90 3.17 -9.83 16.46
C ILE A 90 4.70 -9.87 16.54
N LYS A 91 5.37 -8.95 15.85
CA LYS A 91 6.82 -8.87 15.85
C LYS A 91 7.37 -8.67 17.27
N LYS A 92 6.75 -7.78 18.03
CA LYS A 92 7.13 -7.53 19.42
C LYS A 92 6.95 -8.78 20.29
N LEU A 93 5.82 -9.47 20.14
CA LEU A 93 5.55 -10.71 20.90
C LEU A 93 6.50 -11.81 20.51
N GLU A 94 6.85 -11.95 19.23
CA GLU A 94 7.85 -12.93 18.78
C GLU A 94 9.21 -12.66 19.40
N GLN A 95 9.63 -11.39 19.47
CA GLN A 95 10.90 -11.01 20.10
C GLN A 95 10.90 -11.30 21.60
N GLU A 96 9.78 -11.01 22.27
CA GLU A 96 9.63 -11.31 23.70
C GLU A 96 9.67 -12.82 23.95
N ASN A 97 8.99 -13.61 23.11
CA ASN A 97 9.00 -15.07 23.20
C ASN A 97 10.40 -15.64 22.99
N GLU A 98 11.12 -15.14 22.01
CA GLU A 98 12.50 -15.56 21.73
C GLU A 98 13.42 -15.27 22.93
N SER A 99 13.28 -14.07 23.51
CA SER A 99 14.02 -13.69 24.70
C SER A 99 13.72 -14.59 25.89
N LEU A 100 12.45 -14.90 26.12
CA LEU A 100 12.01 -15.77 27.20
C LEU A 100 12.50 -17.22 27.00
N ARG A 101 12.46 -17.73 25.78
CA ARG A 101 13.00 -19.06 25.44
C ARG A 101 14.49 -19.12 25.71
N GLY A 102 15.24 -18.08 25.35
CA GLY A 102 16.67 -17.98 25.62
C GLY A 102 16.96 -18.02 27.12
N LYS A 103 16.21 -17.28 27.92
CA LYS A 103 16.34 -17.27 29.38
C LYS A 103 16.01 -18.63 29.98
N LEU A 104 14.97 -19.27 29.49
CA LEU A 104 14.57 -20.59 29.96
C LEU A 104 15.65 -21.65 29.66
N LEU A 105 16.21 -21.62 28.45
CA LEU A 105 17.31 -22.53 28.07
C LEU A 105 18.55 -22.31 28.93
N LEU A 106 18.88 -21.08 29.28
CA LEU A 106 20.00 -20.78 30.18
C LEU A 106 19.75 -21.33 31.59
N GLN A 107 18.53 -21.25 32.09
CA GLN A 107 18.18 -21.83 33.39
C GLN A 107 18.28 -23.36 33.38
N GLU A 108 17.81 -24.03 32.33
CA GLU A 108 17.89 -25.46 32.17
C GLU A 108 19.32 -25.96 31.98
N GLY A 109 20.16 -25.20 31.26
CA GLY A 109 21.54 -25.51 31.02
C GLY A 109 22.49 -25.14 32.15
N GLY A 110 22.02 -24.48 33.18
CA GLY A 110 22.83 -23.92 34.26
C GLY A 110 23.07 -24.84 35.45
N ASN A 111 22.63 -26.06 35.34
CA ASN A 111 22.85 -27.06 36.41
C ASN A 111 24.17 -27.79 36.27
#